data_23e8fe2dc030767829e4575bef6a579a
#
_entry.id   23e8fe2dc030767829e4575bef6a579a
#
_cell.length_a   1.000
_cell.length_b   1.000
_cell.length_c   1.000
_cell.angle_alpha   90.00
_cell.angle_beta   90.00
_cell.angle_gamma   90.00
#
_symmetry.space_group_name_H-M   'P 1'
#
loop_
_entity.id
_entity.type
_entity.pdbx_description
1 polymer ?
#
loop_
_entity_poly.entity_id
_entity_poly.type
_entity_poly.pdbx_seq_one_letter_code
_entity_poly.pdbx_strand_id
1 'polypeptide(L)'
;MKLKSAFSQLMFKYVTVLGLALTLGTAYAQAEKETPAKGVMWEVKSEKNTAYLFGSFHLAKASFYPMPEAVEQAYKQADTLVVEVDTTDAKAAEKTMPLFTYAAPDKLENHISKKTWENLQAMVGSSVVQFQSLKPTIAATALTLSLFRQQGYDASKGVDLHYLLRAKQDKKDIVELESLAFQASMLGSLNDEDADAMLAQTLDGLKNGDILRETADMIEAWKNGDAENLAKILLHAANKDAGSKKLMKILLDDRNPGMTEKIVDMLNKEKKLFIVVGAGHFSGPNSILDMLEKQGLQVRQIK
;
A
#
# COMPACT_ATOMS: atom_id res chain seq x y z
N MET A 1 12.29 21.69 -26.82
CA MET A 1 13.00 20.92 -25.79
C MET A 1 12.80 21.54 -24.38
N LYS A 2 11.63 22.11 -24.06
CA LYS A 2 11.33 22.78 -22.76
C LYS A 2 10.08 22.26 -22.03
N LEU A 3 9.36 21.25 -22.59
CA LEU A 3 8.15 20.68 -21.94
C LEU A 3 8.41 19.42 -21.09
N LYS A 4 9.55 18.75 -21.23
CA LYS A 4 9.88 17.51 -20.50
C LYS A 4 10.31 17.72 -19.05
N SER A 5 10.73 18.96 -18.69
CA SER A 5 11.17 19.28 -17.32
C SER A 5 10.03 19.64 -16.35
N ALA A 6 8.86 20.02 -16.87
CA ALA A 6 7.75 20.48 -16.04
C ALA A 6 6.97 19.33 -15.39
N PHE A 7 6.91 18.16 -16.04
CA PHE A 7 6.04 17.05 -15.59
C PHE A 7 6.68 16.19 -14.48
N SER A 8 8.00 15.96 -14.54
CA SER A 8 8.74 15.30 -13.44
C SER A 8 8.76 16.17 -12.16
N GLN A 9 8.80 17.49 -12.33
CA GLN A 9 8.67 18.43 -11.22
C GLN A 9 7.24 18.56 -10.70
N LEU A 10 6.24 18.20 -11.51
CA LEU A 10 4.83 18.26 -11.11
C LEU A 10 4.48 17.14 -10.12
N MET A 11 4.90 15.90 -10.36
CA MET A 11 4.71 14.81 -9.39
C MET A 11 5.48 15.06 -8.08
N PHE A 12 6.69 15.63 -8.15
CA PHE A 12 7.44 16.05 -6.96
C PHE A 12 6.83 17.29 -6.29
N LYS A 13 6.18 18.20 -7.05
CA LYS A 13 5.49 19.39 -6.52
C LYS A 13 4.14 19.10 -5.90
N TYR A 14 3.41 18.07 -6.35
CA TYR A 14 2.17 17.65 -5.68
C TYR A 14 2.44 17.00 -4.31
N VAL A 15 3.68 16.56 -4.06
CA VAL A 15 4.17 16.16 -2.75
C VAL A 15 4.69 17.37 -1.94
N THR A 16 5.00 18.53 -2.57
CA THR A 16 5.72 19.65 -1.91
C THR A 16 4.99 20.98 -1.81
N VAL A 17 3.79 21.15 -2.32
CA VAL A 17 3.06 22.44 -2.28
C VAL A 17 1.83 22.37 -1.38
N LEU A 18 2.06 22.22 -0.08
CA LEU A 18 1.22 22.80 0.99
C LEU A 18 2.08 23.04 2.23
N GLY A 19 3.10 23.82 2.09
CA GLY A 19 3.93 24.27 3.19
C GLY A 19 4.19 25.76 3.08
N LEU A 20 3.23 26.61 3.45
CA LEU A 20 3.55 27.96 3.92
C LEU A 20 2.44 28.47 4.84
N ALA A 21 2.90 28.90 6.01
CA ALA A 21 2.31 29.77 7.02
C ALA A 21 1.33 29.11 8.01
N LEU A 22 1.87 28.86 9.21
CA LEU A 22 1.48 29.62 10.41
C LEU A 22 2.45 29.28 11.55
N THR A 23 3.25 30.26 11.92
CA THR A 23 4.08 30.26 13.13
C THR A 23 3.23 30.56 14.36
N LEU A 24 3.70 30.03 15.49
CA LEU A 24 3.38 30.36 16.88
C LEU A 24 2.35 29.47 17.59
N GLY A 25 2.91 28.61 18.40
CA GLY A 25 2.25 27.86 19.43
C GLY A 25 3.17 26.77 19.93
N THR A 26 4.19 27.13 20.75
CA THR A 26 5.02 26.16 21.48
C THR A 26 4.17 25.47 22.56
N ALA A 27 3.37 24.50 22.16
CA ALA A 27 2.97 23.44 23.05
C ALA A 27 4.08 22.37 22.99
N TYR A 28 4.89 22.28 24.05
CA TYR A 28 5.66 21.08 24.33
C TYR A 28 4.66 19.95 24.59
N ALA A 29 4.11 19.35 23.54
CA ALA A 29 3.56 18.02 23.62
C ALA A 29 4.76 17.15 23.98
N GLN A 30 4.77 16.59 25.16
CA GLN A 30 5.63 15.49 25.54
C GLN A 30 5.40 14.42 24.47
N ALA A 31 6.36 14.26 23.56
CA ALA A 31 6.33 13.17 22.60
C ALA A 31 6.38 11.90 23.45
N GLU A 32 5.23 11.23 23.61
CA GLU A 32 5.23 9.87 24.10
C GLU A 32 6.26 9.13 23.26
N LYS A 33 7.19 8.47 23.93
CA LYS A 33 8.21 7.66 23.27
C LYS A 33 7.47 6.52 22.60
N GLU A 34 7.07 6.75 21.33
CA GLU A 34 6.40 5.70 20.55
C GLU A 34 7.32 4.47 20.53
N THR A 35 6.81 3.34 20.95
CA THR A 35 7.53 2.06 20.88
C THR A 35 7.73 1.70 19.42
N PRO A 36 8.94 1.24 19.02
CA PRO A 36 9.17 0.76 17.67
C PRO A 36 8.16 -0.31 17.27
N ALA A 37 7.78 -0.32 16.01
CA ALA A 37 6.82 -1.28 15.51
C ALA A 37 7.43 -2.70 15.50
N LYS A 38 6.66 -3.71 15.91
CA LYS A 38 7.07 -5.12 15.80
C LYS A 38 6.92 -5.64 14.38
N GLY A 39 5.84 -5.22 13.68
CA GLY A 39 5.46 -5.79 12.41
C GLY A 39 4.96 -7.23 12.54
N VAL A 40 4.53 -7.79 11.43
CA VAL A 40 4.10 -9.19 11.35
C VAL A 40 5.02 -9.95 10.41
N MET A 41 5.66 -11.01 10.88
CA MET A 41 6.62 -11.79 10.12
C MET A 41 6.39 -13.29 10.30
N TRP A 42 6.61 -14.04 9.22
CA TRP A 42 6.51 -15.49 9.21
C TRP A 42 7.76 -16.12 8.62
N GLU A 43 8.15 -17.24 9.19
CA GLU A 43 9.11 -18.18 8.61
C GLU A 43 8.32 -19.21 7.81
N VAL A 44 8.73 -19.43 6.58
CA VAL A 44 8.19 -20.47 5.69
C VAL A 44 9.29 -21.43 5.31
N LYS A 45 9.09 -22.73 5.57
CA LYS A 45 10.04 -23.77 5.26
C LYS A 45 9.51 -24.72 4.20
N SER A 46 10.33 -24.96 3.19
CA SER A 46 10.24 -26.10 2.29
C SER A 46 11.31 -27.14 2.67
N GLU A 47 11.35 -28.27 1.97
CA GLU A 47 12.42 -29.26 2.13
C GLU A 47 13.80 -28.70 1.76
N LYS A 48 13.86 -27.69 0.91
CA LYS A 48 15.11 -27.16 0.32
C LYS A 48 15.52 -25.81 0.87
N ASN A 49 14.57 -25.02 1.38
CA ASN A 49 14.83 -23.61 1.69
C ASN A 49 13.97 -23.08 2.84
N THR A 50 14.42 -21.98 3.41
CA THR A 50 13.67 -21.17 4.38
C THR A 50 13.59 -19.75 3.87
N ALA A 51 12.39 -19.18 3.85
CA ALA A 51 12.14 -17.78 3.54
C ALA A 51 11.46 -17.08 4.72
N TYR A 52 11.66 -15.78 4.80
CA TYR A 52 10.95 -14.91 5.75
C TYR A 52 9.98 -14.00 4.99
N LEU A 53 8.71 -14.03 5.36
CA LEU A 53 7.64 -13.22 4.82
C LEU A 53 7.30 -12.11 5.81
N PHE A 54 7.48 -10.87 5.41
CA PHE A 54 7.22 -9.71 6.25
C PHE A 54 6.09 -8.88 5.69
N GLY A 55 5.03 -8.70 6.51
CA GLY A 55 3.87 -7.89 6.14
C GLY A 55 4.19 -6.42 6.22
N SER A 56 4.07 -5.69 5.11
CA SER A 56 4.36 -4.27 5.00
C SER A 56 3.12 -3.39 5.09
N PHE A 57 3.37 -2.12 5.34
CA PHE A 57 2.44 -1.01 5.12
C PHE A 57 3.08 0.02 4.22
N HIS A 58 2.33 0.50 3.22
CA HIS A 58 2.81 1.50 2.25
C HIS A 58 2.96 2.91 2.85
N LEU A 59 2.43 3.13 4.03
CA LEU A 59 2.53 4.38 4.79
C LEU A 59 3.10 4.09 6.15
N ALA A 60 4.10 4.87 6.58
CA ALA A 60 4.68 4.72 7.89
C ALA A 60 5.06 6.07 8.52
N LYS A 61 5.41 6.04 9.80
CA LYS A 61 6.04 7.16 10.52
C LYS A 61 7.50 6.84 10.78
N ALA A 62 8.31 7.87 11.04
CA ALA A 62 9.70 7.65 11.42
C ALA A 62 9.85 6.77 12.68
N SER A 63 8.88 6.85 13.59
CA SER A 63 8.82 6.06 14.83
C SER A 63 8.61 4.55 14.64
N PHE A 64 8.28 4.09 13.42
CA PHE A 64 8.21 2.65 13.12
C PHE A 64 9.60 2.01 13.14
N TYR A 65 10.64 2.80 12.94
CA TYR A 65 12.02 2.33 12.81
C TYR A 65 12.87 2.62 14.06
N PRO A 66 13.89 1.79 14.34
CA PRO A 66 14.30 0.60 13.57
C PRO A 66 13.29 -0.55 13.73
N MET A 67 13.23 -1.44 12.73
CA MET A 67 12.46 -2.67 12.85
C MET A 67 13.10 -3.60 13.90
N PRO A 68 12.32 -4.57 14.45
CA PRO A 68 12.85 -5.54 15.43
C PRO A 68 14.08 -6.28 14.91
N GLU A 69 14.94 -6.67 15.83
CA GLU A 69 16.17 -7.38 15.48
C GLU A 69 15.93 -8.66 14.67
N ALA A 70 14.86 -9.40 14.97
CA ALA A 70 14.49 -10.59 14.19
C ALA A 70 14.21 -10.27 12.71
N VAL A 71 13.51 -9.17 12.42
CA VAL A 71 13.23 -8.70 11.06
C VAL A 71 14.52 -8.23 10.39
N GLU A 72 15.35 -7.46 11.10
CA GLU A 72 16.64 -6.99 10.62
C GLU A 72 17.60 -8.14 10.29
N GLN A 73 17.62 -9.18 11.10
CA GLN A 73 18.44 -10.37 10.86
C GLN A 73 17.93 -11.17 9.66
N ALA A 74 16.62 -11.36 9.54
CA ALA A 74 16.01 -12.00 8.37
C ALA A 74 16.39 -11.30 7.07
N TYR A 75 16.27 -9.95 7.04
CA TYR A 75 16.71 -9.15 5.90
C TYR A 75 18.22 -9.28 5.62
N LYS A 76 19.07 -9.17 6.65
CA LYS A 76 20.53 -9.25 6.47
C LYS A 76 20.98 -10.59 5.90
N GLN A 77 20.37 -11.68 6.34
CA GLN A 77 20.72 -13.04 5.91
C GLN A 77 20.22 -13.36 4.50
N ALA A 78 19.24 -12.62 3.98
CA ALA A 78 18.71 -12.84 2.65
C ALA A 78 19.68 -12.37 1.55
N ASP A 79 19.77 -13.13 0.48
CA ASP A 79 20.49 -12.77 -0.74
C ASP A 79 19.59 -11.97 -1.67
N THR A 80 18.29 -12.24 -1.62
CA THR A 80 17.27 -11.68 -2.48
C THR A 80 16.16 -11.03 -1.66
N LEU A 81 15.84 -9.78 -1.98
CA LEU A 81 14.59 -9.12 -1.59
C LEU A 81 13.52 -9.45 -2.62
N VAL A 82 12.37 -9.95 -2.16
CA VAL A 82 11.18 -10.13 -2.99
C VAL A 82 10.14 -9.10 -2.57
N VAL A 83 9.60 -8.37 -3.53
CA VAL A 83 8.58 -7.33 -3.31
C VAL A 83 7.38 -7.55 -4.22
N GLU A 84 6.26 -6.88 -3.94
CA GLU A 84 5.13 -6.88 -4.88
C GLU A 84 5.56 -6.27 -6.21
N VAL A 85 6.08 -5.03 -6.17
CA VAL A 85 6.58 -4.28 -7.33
C VAL A 85 7.75 -3.39 -6.92
N ASP A 86 8.65 -3.08 -7.86
CA ASP A 86 9.66 -2.03 -7.69
C ASP A 86 9.05 -0.66 -8.00
N THR A 87 8.52 0.01 -6.97
CA THR A 87 7.92 1.35 -7.09
C THR A 87 8.93 2.44 -7.43
N THR A 88 10.23 2.14 -7.46
CA THR A 88 11.29 3.11 -7.77
C THR A 88 11.71 3.06 -9.24
N ASP A 89 11.12 2.17 -10.08
CA ASP A 89 11.35 2.15 -11.52
C ASP A 89 10.59 3.30 -12.21
N ALA A 90 11.30 4.40 -12.45
CA ALA A 90 10.75 5.58 -13.10
C ALA A 90 10.21 5.30 -14.53
N LYS A 91 10.80 4.32 -15.25
CA LYS A 91 10.34 3.96 -16.59
C LYS A 91 9.02 3.19 -16.53
N ALA A 92 8.88 2.28 -15.58
CA ALA A 92 7.62 1.58 -15.35
C ALA A 92 6.54 2.58 -14.92
N ALA A 93 6.85 3.51 -14.02
CA ALA A 93 5.93 4.56 -13.58
C ALA A 93 5.46 5.46 -14.74
N GLU A 94 6.37 5.90 -15.62
CA GLU A 94 6.01 6.72 -16.81
C GLU A 94 5.05 5.96 -17.73
N LYS A 95 5.28 4.68 -17.97
CA LYS A 95 4.46 3.83 -18.85
C LYS A 95 3.06 3.55 -18.29
N THR A 96 2.92 3.56 -16.96
CA THR A 96 1.65 3.25 -16.31
C THR A 96 0.78 4.50 -16.06
N MET A 97 1.33 5.70 -16.15
CA MET A 97 0.58 6.94 -15.96
C MET A 97 -0.73 7.04 -16.77
N PRO A 98 -0.80 6.63 -18.05
CA PRO A 98 -2.04 6.65 -18.81
C PRO A 98 -3.15 5.74 -18.24
N LEU A 99 -2.79 4.75 -17.43
CA LEU A 99 -3.75 3.86 -16.77
C LEU A 99 -4.44 4.54 -15.58
N PHE A 100 -3.84 5.59 -15.04
CA PHE A 100 -4.29 6.33 -13.87
C PHE A 100 -5.06 7.62 -14.19
N THR A 101 -4.94 8.09 -15.45
CA THR A 101 -5.43 9.41 -15.82
C THR A 101 -6.31 9.35 -17.08
N TYR A 102 -7.18 10.34 -17.19
CA TYR A 102 -7.90 10.65 -18.44
C TYR A 102 -7.07 11.57 -19.32
N ALA A 103 -7.14 11.36 -20.62
CA ALA A 103 -6.54 12.27 -21.60
C ALA A 103 -7.53 13.39 -21.92
N ALA A 104 -7.05 14.63 -22.02
CA ALA A 104 -7.91 15.76 -22.40
C ALA A 104 -8.57 15.51 -23.78
N PRO A 105 -9.83 15.88 -23.97
CA PRO A 105 -10.67 16.74 -23.10
C PRO A 105 -11.43 15.99 -21.99
N ASP A 106 -11.23 14.67 -21.86
CA ASP A 106 -11.93 13.86 -20.88
C ASP A 106 -11.48 14.15 -19.43
N LYS A 107 -12.38 13.94 -18.47
CA LYS A 107 -12.17 14.34 -17.08
C LYS A 107 -13.01 13.50 -16.11
N LEU A 108 -12.56 13.42 -14.85
CA LEU A 108 -13.19 12.69 -13.76
C LEU A 108 -14.72 12.92 -13.66
N GLU A 109 -15.16 14.18 -13.78
CA GLU A 109 -16.55 14.56 -13.66
C GLU A 109 -17.48 13.83 -14.66
N ASN A 110 -16.94 13.37 -15.80
CA ASN A 110 -17.72 12.64 -16.82
C ASN A 110 -17.96 11.17 -16.44
N HIS A 111 -17.21 10.62 -15.46
CA HIS A 111 -17.18 9.21 -15.11
C HIS A 111 -17.74 8.91 -13.73
N ILE A 112 -18.27 9.93 -13.05
CA ILE A 112 -18.84 9.78 -11.71
C ILE A 112 -20.21 10.42 -11.65
N SER A 113 -21.03 9.99 -10.69
CA SER A 113 -22.35 10.57 -10.47
C SER A 113 -22.24 12.04 -10.05
N LYS A 114 -23.27 12.82 -10.38
CA LYS A 114 -23.38 14.21 -9.93
C LYS A 114 -23.21 14.35 -8.41
N LYS A 115 -23.78 13.42 -7.66
CA LYS A 115 -23.69 13.40 -6.18
C LYS A 115 -22.24 13.20 -5.71
N THR A 116 -21.52 12.25 -6.30
CA THR A 116 -20.10 12.01 -5.98
C THR A 116 -19.26 13.23 -6.31
N TRP A 117 -19.50 13.85 -7.45
CA TRP A 117 -18.81 15.08 -7.85
C TRP A 117 -19.05 16.24 -6.88
N GLU A 118 -20.30 16.49 -6.49
CA GLU A 118 -20.66 17.51 -5.51
C GLU A 118 -20.02 17.24 -4.13
N ASN A 119 -19.99 15.98 -3.69
CA ASN A 119 -19.34 15.58 -2.44
C ASN A 119 -17.82 15.80 -2.50
N LEU A 120 -17.17 15.47 -3.62
CA LEU A 120 -15.75 15.74 -3.83
C LEU A 120 -15.46 17.23 -3.78
N GLN A 121 -16.24 18.06 -4.52
CA GLN A 121 -16.10 19.52 -4.50
C GLN A 121 -16.25 20.08 -3.07
N ALA A 122 -17.26 19.61 -2.34
CA ALA A 122 -17.50 20.05 -0.96
C ALA A 122 -16.33 19.70 -0.02
N MET A 123 -15.65 18.55 -0.26
CA MET A 123 -14.53 18.09 0.57
C MET A 123 -13.24 18.84 0.27
N VAL A 124 -12.90 19.06 -1.01
CA VAL A 124 -11.58 19.59 -1.40
C VAL A 124 -11.61 21.05 -1.87
N GLY A 125 -12.79 21.64 -2.02
CA GLY A 125 -12.97 23.03 -2.46
C GLY A 125 -12.35 23.31 -3.84
N SER A 126 -11.63 24.41 -3.95
CA SER A 126 -10.96 24.81 -5.21
C SER A 126 -9.87 23.81 -5.67
N SER A 127 -9.38 22.96 -4.80
CA SER A 127 -8.40 21.92 -5.16
C SER A 127 -8.98 20.82 -6.06
N VAL A 128 -10.31 20.79 -6.28
CA VAL A 128 -10.98 19.81 -7.14
C VAL A 128 -10.41 19.77 -8.56
N VAL A 129 -9.87 20.87 -9.06
CA VAL A 129 -9.24 20.95 -10.38
C VAL A 129 -8.05 19.99 -10.54
N GLN A 130 -7.38 19.66 -9.44
CA GLN A 130 -6.24 18.73 -9.42
C GLN A 130 -6.68 17.27 -9.61
N PHE A 131 -7.95 16.97 -9.37
CA PHE A 131 -8.51 15.63 -9.51
C PHE A 131 -9.09 15.37 -10.89
N GLN A 132 -9.31 16.40 -11.72
CA GLN A 132 -10.00 16.28 -12.99
C GLN A 132 -9.36 15.31 -13.98
N SER A 133 -8.04 15.17 -13.96
CA SER A 133 -7.35 14.22 -14.84
C SER A 133 -7.26 12.81 -14.26
N LEU A 134 -7.63 12.59 -12.99
CA LEU A 134 -7.48 11.30 -12.31
C LEU A 134 -8.69 10.41 -12.59
N LYS A 135 -8.48 9.10 -12.68
CA LYS A 135 -9.56 8.13 -12.61
C LYS A 135 -10.15 8.07 -11.19
N PRO A 136 -11.43 7.69 -10.99
CA PRO A 136 -12.07 7.74 -9.68
C PRO A 136 -11.34 6.96 -8.57
N THR A 137 -10.81 5.78 -8.88
CA THR A 137 -10.01 4.96 -7.98
C THR A 137 -8.73 5.64 -7.52
N ILE A 138 -8.10 6.38 -8.42
CA ILE A 138 -6.87 7.14 -8.13
C ILE A 138 -7.19 8.40 -7.32
N ALA A 139 -8.32 9.05 -7.62
CA ALA A 139 -8.81 10.16 -6.81
C ALA A 139 -9.11 9.73 -5.37
N ALA A 140 -9.76 8.58 -5.17
CA ALA A 140 -10.01 7.98 -3.86
C ALA A 140 -8.69 7.69 -3.10
N THR A 141 -7.72 7.09 -3.77
CA THR A 141 -6.40 6.82 -3.20
C THR A 141 -5.68 8.11 -2.82
N ALA A 142 -5.67 9.12 -3.68
CA ALA A 142 -5.01 10.40 -3.41
C ALA A 142 -5.62 11.13 -2.21
N LEU A 143 -6.96 11.11 -2.08
CA LEU A 143 -7.66 11.66 -0.92
C LEU A 143 -7.26 10.96 0.38
N THR A 144 -7.27 9.63 0.37
CA THR A 144 -6.88 8.80 1.51
C THR A 144 -5.44 9.08 1.93
N LEU A 145 -4.50 9.08 0.98
CA LEU A 145 -3.09 9.40 1.24
C LEU A 145 -2.90 10.82 1.81
N SER A 146 -3.66 11.79 1.29
CA SER A 146 -3.60 13.18 1.80
C SER A 146 -4.04 13.26 3.27
N LEU A 147 -5.09 12.51 3.65
CA LEU A 147 -5.56 12.47 5.03
C LEU A 147 -4.52 11.83 5.97
N PHE A 148 -3.95 10.69 5.58
CA PHE A 148 -2.92 10.03 6.39
C PHE A 148 -1.66 10.88 6.54
N ARG A 149 -1.31 11.63 5.51
CA ARG A 149 -0.19 12.59 5.58
C ARG A 149 -0.43 13.66 6.65
N GLN A 150 -1.66 14.16 6.81
CA GLN A 150 -2.01 15.10 7.88
C GLN A 150 -1.89 14.47 9.27
N GLN A 151 -1.97 13.14 9.37
CA GLN A 151 -1.74 12.37 10.60
C GLN A 151 -0.26 12.00 10.81
N GLY A 152 0.65 12.52 9.97
CA GLY A 152 2.09 12.29 10.06
C GLY A 152 2.60 11.00 9.42
N TYR A 153 1.73 10.27 8.71
CA TYR A 153 2.16 9.13 7.89
C TYR A 153 2.71 9.62 6.54
N ASP A 154 3.69 8.91 6.01
CA ASP A 154 4.36 9.28 4.77
C ASP A 154 4.65 8.03 3.94
N ALA A 155 4.29 8.05 2.66
CA ALA A 155 4.59 6.98 1.72
C ALA A 155 6.10 6.82 1.48
N SER A 156 6.88 7.91 1.60
CA SER A 156 8.34 7.84 1.53
C SER A 156 8.98 7.05 2.67
N LYS A 157 8.21 6.76 3.72
CA LYS A 157 8.60 5.96 4.88
C LYS A 157 7.93 4.59 4.90
N GLY A 158 7.16 4.26 3.84
CA GLY A 158 6.53 2.94 3.71
C GLY A 158 7.52 1.80 3.92
N VAL A 159 7.05 0.74 4.56
CA VAL A 159 7.92 -0.37 4.98
C VAL A 159 8.48 -1.11 3.77
N ASP A 160 7.68 -1.31 2.75
CA ASP A 160 8.09 -1.88 1.46
C ASP A 160 9.16 -1.02 0.77
N LEU A 161 8.93 0.28 0.67
CA LEU A 161 9.90 1.22 0.09
C LEU A 161 11.20 1.28 0.89
N HIS A 162 11.12 1.22 2.22
CA HIS A 162 12.29 1.18 3.09
C HIS A 162 13.21 0.02 2.75
N TYR A 163 12.68 -1.21 2.67
CA TYR A 163 13.48 -2.38 2.33
C TYR A 163 13.93 -2.39 0.88
N LEU A 164 13.11 -1.88 -0.04
CA LEU A 164 13.46 -1.75 -1.46
C LEU A 164 14.68 -0.83 -1.66
N LEU A 165 14.65 0.37 -1.07
CA LEU A 165 15.77 1.32 -1.16
C LEU A 165 17.02 0.76 -0.50
N ARG A 166 16.87 0.09 0.64
CA ARG A 166 17.97 -0.53 1.35
C ARG A 166 18.58 -1.69 0.56
N ALA A 167 17.77 -2.55 -0.07
CA ALA A 167 18.26 -3.63 -0.91
C ALA A 167 19.08 -3.11 -2.12
N LYS A 168 18.66 -1.98 -2.71
CA LYS A 168 19.44 -1.31 -3.76
C LYS A 168 20.79 -0.81 -3.25
N GLN A 169 20.84 -0.24 -2.04
CA GLN A 169 22.11 0.18 -1.41
C GLN A 169 23.01 -1.02 -1.08
N ASP A 170 22.43 -2.09 -0.56
CA ASP A 170 23.13 -3.31 -0.18
C ASP A 170 23.45 -4.20 -1.40
N LYS A 171 23.02 -3.82 -2.59
CA LYS A 171 23.21 -4.56 -3.86
C LYS A 171 22.66 -5.99 -3.81
N LYS A 172 21.56 -6.20 -3.09
CA LYS A 172 20.84 -7.47 -3.11
C LYS A 172 20.08 -7.65 -4.42
N ASP A 173 19.87 -8.89 -4.81
CA ASP A 173 18.93 -9.20 -5.90
C ASP A 173 17.53 -8.73 -5.49
N ILE A 174 16.79 -8.15 -6.45
CA ILE A 174 15.40 -7.73 -6.24
C ILE A 174 14.54 -8.46 -7.24
N VAL A 175 13.48 -9.10 -6.75
CA VAL A 175 12.50 -9.85 -7.55
C VAL A 175 11.11 -9.29 -7.29
N GLU A 176 10.35 -9.04 -8.35
CA GLU A 176 8.98 -8.57 -8.31
C GLU A 176 7.99 -9.73 -8.45
N LEU A 177 7.02 -9.80 -7.56
CA LEU A 177 5.91 -10.76 -7.65
C LEU A 177 4.89 -10.34 -8.71
N GLU A 178 4.72 -9.06 -8.92
CA GLU A 178 3.84 -8.47 -9.94
C GLU A 178 4.58 -7.38 -10.70
N SER A 179 3.94 -6.82 -11.71
CA SER A 179 4.44 -5.61 -12.37
C SER A 179 3.60 -4.40 -11.99
N LEU A 180 4.21 -3.21 -12.00
CA LEU A 180 3.47 -1.96 -11.79
C LEU A 180 2.34 -1.79 -12.81
N ALA A 181 2.56 -2.24 -14.06
CA ALA A 181 1.55 -2.21 -15.11
C ALA A 181 0.34 -3.10 -14.77
N PHE A 182 0.56 -4.28 -14.19
CA PHE A 182 -0.51 -5.16 -13.73
C PHE A 182 -1.33 -4.51 -12.63
N GLN A 183 -0.69 -3.98 -11.56
CA GLN A 183 -1.39 -3.30 -10.47
C GLN A 183 -2.15 -2.05 -10.96
N ALA A 184 -1.53 -1.26 -11.85
CA ALA A 184 -2.15 -0.10 -12.44
C ALA A 184 -3.38 -0.46 -13.30
N SER A 185 -3.27 -1.53 -14.11
CA SER A 185 -4.39 -1.99 -14.93
C SER A 185 -5.57 -2.46 -14.09
N MET A 186 -5.30 -3.15 -12.99
CA MET A 186 -6.31 -3.65 -12.07
C MET A 186 -7.13 -2.51 -11.44
N LEU A 187 -6.47 -1.47 -10.93
CA LEU A 187 -7.13 -0.28 -10.39
C LEU A 187 -7.81 0.57 -11.46
N GLY A 188 -7.22 0.62 -12.66
CA GLY A 188 -7.71 1.41 -13.78
C GLY A 188 -8.79 0.74 -14.65
N SER A 189 -9.08 -0.56 -14.42
CA SER A 189 -10.03 -1.36 -15.21
C SER A 189 -11.44 -1.46 -14.62
N LEU A 190 -11.68 -0.88 -13.45
CA LEU A 190 -13.03 -0.79 -12.90
C LEU A 190 -13.91 0.01 -13.87
N ASN A 191 -15.12 -0.49 -14.13
CA ASN A 191 -16.11 0.28 -14.88
C ASN A 191 -16.53 1.54 -14.09
N ASP A 192 -17.15 2.49 -14.75
CA ASP A 192 -17.48 3.78 -14.14
C ASP A 192 -18.40 3.62 -12.92
N GLU A 193 -19.34 2.68 -12.92
CA GLU A 193 -20.25 2.42 -11.80
C GLU A 193 -19.50 1.97 -10.55
N ASP A 194 -18.62 0.97 -10.67
CA ASP A 194 -17.82 0.46 -9.56
C ASP A 194 -16.80 1.48 -9.06
N ALA A 195 -16.21 2.24 -9.99
CA ALA A 195 -15.22 3.26 -9.68
C ALA A 195 -15.86 4.49 -9.00
N ASP A 196 -17.06 4.91 -9.44
CA ASP A 196 -17.86 5.95 -8.76
C ASP A 196 -18.27 5.50 -7.36
N ALA A 197 -18.77 4.26 -7.23
CA ALA A 197 -19.14 3.70 -5.92
C ALA A 197 -17.96 3.68 -4.95
N MET A 198 -16.76 3.26 -5.41
CA MET A 198 -15.55 3.29 -4.60
C MET A 198 -15.18 4.70 -4.14
N LEU A 199 -15.23 5.69 -5.05
CA LEU A 199 -14.94 7.09 -4.70
C LEU A 199 -15.99 7.63 -3.73
N ALA A 200 -17.27 7.36 -3.95
CA ALA A 200 -18.34 7.78 -3.06
C ALA A 200 -18.18 7.21 -1.64
N GLN A 201 -17.91 5.91 -1.52
CA GLN A 201 -17.64 5.27 -0.24
C GLN A 201 -16.40 5.85 0.45
N THR A 202 -15.35 6.14 -0.32
CA THR A 202 -14.15 6.79 0.21
C THR A 202 -14.47 8.18 0.76
N LEU A 203 -15.23 9.01 0.02
CA LEU A 203 -15.64 10.34 0.48
C LEU A 203 -16.46 10.26 1.76
N ASP A 204 -17.41 9.35 1.83
CA ASP A 204 -18.25 9.15 3.03
C ASP A 204 -17.38 8.65 4.22
N GLY A 205 -16.51 7.69 4.00
CA GLY A 205 -15.62 7.16 5.04
C GLY A 205 -14.59 8.16 5.55
N LEU A 206 -14.13 9.07 4.69
CA LEU A 206 -13.27 10.20 5.08
C LEU A 206 -14.05 11.23 5.91
N LYS A 207 -15.28 11.55 5.49
CA LYS A 207 -16.13 12.54 6.15
C LYS A 207 -16.55 12.10 7.55
N ASN A 208 -16.88 10.84 7.75
CA ASN A 208 -17.34 10.30 9.03
C ASN A 208 -16.19 9.77 9.92
N GLY A 209 -14.96 9.74 9.40
CA GLY A 209 -13.76 9.30 10.10
C GLY A 209 -13.58 7.78 10.18
N ASP A 210 -14.41 6.98 9.50
CA ASP A 210 -14.32 5.52 9.51
C ASP A 210 -12.98 5.03 8.96
N ILE A 211 -12.54 5.57 7.82
CA ILE A 211 -11.27 5.20 7.20
C ILE A 211 -10.10 5.44 8.15
N LEU A 212 -10.11 6.57 8.88
CA LEU A 212 -9.05 6.86 9.86
C LEU A 212 -9.03 5.85 11.00
N ARG A 213 -10.20 5.54 11.58
CA ARG A 213 -10.29 4.61 12.70
C ARG A 213 -9.84 3.21 12.30
N GLU A 214 -10.39 2.68 11.21
CA GLU A 214 -10.07 1.32 10.75
C GLU A 214 -8.61 1.16 10.39
N THR A 215 -8.04 2.16 9.71
CA THR A 215 -6.61 2.12 9.40
C THR A 215 -5.74 2.28 10.65
N ALA A 216 -6.15 3.10 11.62
CA ALA A 216 -5.44 3.22 12.89
C ALA A 216 -5.44 1.88 13.65
N ASP A 217 -6.58 1.19 13.68
CA ASP A 217 -6.71 -0.13 14.32
C ASP A 217 -5.83 -1.18 13.62
N MET A 218 -5.80 -1.18 12.27
CA MET A 218 -4.91 -2.07 11.50
C MET A 218 -3.43 -1.79 11.78
N ILE A 219 -3.04 -0.51 11.80
CA ILE A 219 -1.66 -0.11 12.07
C ILE A 219 -1.27 -0.49 13.51
N GLU A 220 -2.16 -0.32 14.47
CA GLU A 220 -1.89 -0.67 15.86
C GLU A 220 -1.73 -2.19 16.02
N ALA A 221 -2.62 -3.00 15.41
CA ALA A 221 -2.47 -4.44 15.39
C ALA A 221 -1.13 -4.88 14.78
N TRP A 222 -0.75 -4.26 13.65
CA TRP A 222 0.52 -4.52 13.00
C TRP A 222 1.72 -4.09 13.86
N LYS A 223 1.68 -2.90 14.45
CA LYS A 223 2.74 -2.41 15.37
C LYS A 223 2.97 -3.35 16.54
N ASN A 224 1.92 -3.98 17.02
CA ASN A 224 1.99 -4.93 18.12
C ASN A 224 2.39 -6.36 17.70
N GLY A 225 2.51 -6.63 16.40
CA GLY A 225 2.77 -7.97 15.86
C GLY A 225 1.56 -8.91 15.96
N ASP A 226 0.37 -8.33 16.12
CA ASP A 226 -0.89 -9.06 16.29
C ASP A 226 -1.55 -9.37 14.93
N ALA A 227 -1.02 -10.40 14.28
CA ALA A 227 -1.50 -10.85 12.98
C ALA A 227 -2.96 -11.33 13.01
N GLU A 228 -3.40 -11.91 14.13
CA GLU A 228 -4.76 -12.41 14.29
C GLU A 228 -5.78 -11.25 14.33
N ASN A 229 -5.49 -10.22 15.11
CA ASN A 229 -6.34 -9.04 15.17
C ASN A 229 -6.34 -8.27 13.85
N LEU A 230 -5.18 -8.15 13.19
CA LEU A 230 -5.09 -7.55 11.86
C LEU A 230 -5.99 -8.28 10.85
N ALA A 231 -5.99 -9.62 10.86
CA ALA A 231 -6.85 -10.43 10.00
C ALA A 231 -8.35 -10.23 10.33
N LYS A 232 -8.71 -10.13 11.60
CA LYS A 232 -10.11 -9.85 12.02
C LYS A 232 -10.59 -8.48 11.53
N ILE A 233 -9.77 -7.44 11.66
CA ILE A 233 -10.10 -6.09 11.20
C ILE A 233 -10.30 -6.08 9.68
N LEU A 234 -9.38 -6.68 8.92
CA LEU A 234 -9.48 -6.79 7.46
C LEU A 234 -10.72 -7.57 7.01
N LEU A 235 -11.03 -8.68 7.66
CA LEU A 235 -12.21 -9.47 7.35
C LEU A 235 -13.50 -8.70 7.68
N HIS A 236 -13.52 -7.95 8.77
CA HIS A 236 -14.64 -7.08 9.11
C HIS A 236 -14.83 -6.00 8.03
N ALA A 237 -13.76 -5.31 7.63
CA ALA A 237 -13.79 -4.30 6.58
C ALA A 237 -14.28 -4.87 5.23
N ALA A 238 -13.81 -6.07 4.86
CA ALA A 238 -14.23 -6.77 3.64
C ALA A 238 -15.73 -7.13 3.62
N ASN A 239 -16.33 -7.40 4.77
CA ASN A 239 -17.72 -7.86 4.88
C ASN A 239 -18.74 -6.74 5.19
N LYS A 240 -18.33 -5.47 5.18
CA LYS A 240 -19.24 -4.34 5.43
C LYS A 240 -20.38 -4.26 4.44
N ASP A 241 -20.08 -4.42 3.18
CA ASP A 241 -21.02 -4.37 2.05
C ASP A 241 -20.46 -5.09 0.82
N ALA A 242 -21.28 -5.21 -0.23
CA ALA A 242 -20.90 -5.88 -1.46
C ALA A 242 -19.73 -5.20 -2.20
N GLY A 243 -19.67 -3.87 -2.16
CA GLY A 243 -18.59 -3.09 -2.77
C GLY A 243 -17.26 -3.32 -2.07
N SER A 244 -17.24 -3.26 -0.74
CA SER A 244 -16.07 -3.55 0.09
C SER A 244 -15.56 -4.97 -0.16
N LYS A 245 -16.46 -5.96 -0.24
CA LYS A 245 -16.12 -7.35 -0.56
C LYS A 245 -15.49 -7.48 -1.94
N LYS A 246 -16.07 -6.82 -2.95
CA LYS A 246 -15.55 -6.83 -4.33
C LYS A 246 -14.17 -6.17 -4.39
N LEU A 247 -13.99 -5.05 -3.70
CA LEU A 247 -12.72 -4.34 -3.65
C LEU A 247 -11.62 -5.20 -3.01
N MET A 248 -11.90 -5.80 -1.84
CA MET A 248 -10.93 -6.67 -1.17
C MET A 248 -10.57 -7.89 -2.00
N LYS A 249 -11.55 -8.46 -2.73
CA LYS A 249 -11.29 -9.54 -3.66
C LYS A 249 -10.30 -9.12 -4.75
N ILE A 250 -10.51 -7.96 -5.37
CA ILE A 250 -9.62 -7.43 -6.42
C ILE A 250 -8.23 -7.11 -5.85
N LEU A 251 -8.17 -6.48 -4.68
CA LEU A 251 -6.92 -6.02 -4.10
C LEU A 251 -6.06 -7.15 -3.50
N LEU A 252 -6.68 -8.23 -3.04
CA LEU A 252 -6.00 -9.31 -2.33
C LEU A 252 -6.25 -10.69 -2.98
N ASP A 253 -7.49 -11.19 -2.94
CA ASP A 253 -7.80 -12.59 -3.26
C ASP A 253 -7.41 -12.99 -4.69
N ASP A 254 -7.67 -12.12 -5.67
CA ASP A 254 -7.38 -12.39 -7.09
C ASP A 254 -5.87 -12.32 -7.41
N ARG A 255 -5.07 -11.71 -6.53
CA ARG A 255 -3.62 -11.55 -6.67
C ARG A 255 -2.83 -12.65 -5.95
N ASN A 256 -3.33 -13.09 -4.80
CA ASN A 256 -2.65 -14.04 -3.93
C ASN A 256 -2.21 -15.34 -4.63
N PRO A 257 -3.01 -15.97 -5.51
CA PRO A 257 -2.59 -17.18 -6.22
C PRO A 257 -1.32 -17.01 -7.03
N GLY A 258 -1.24 -15.94 -7.85
CA GLY A 258 -0.07 -15.67 -8.69
C GLY A 258 1.18 -15.33 -7.88
N MET A 259 1.04 -14.59 -6.78
CA MET A 259 2.14 -14.32 -5.86
C MET A 259 2.62 -15.61 -5.17
N THR A 260 1.68 -16.44 -4.71
CA THR A 260 2.00 -17.70 -4.02
C THR A 260 2.76 -18.64 -4.95
N GLU A 261 2.33 -18.81 -6.20
CA GLU A 261 3.01 -19.65 -7.19
C GLU A 261 4.48 -19.23 -7.36
N LYS A 262 4.74 -17.93 -7.52
CA LYS A 262 6.10 -17.41 -7.64
C LYS A 262 6.92 -17.61 -6.37
N ILE A 263 6.33 -17.46 -5.20
CA ILE A 263 7.01 -17.70 -3.91
C ILE A 263 7.41 -19.17 -3.80
N VAL A 264 6.51 -20.08 -4.15
CA VAL A 264 6.81 -21.54 -4.14
C VAL A 264 7.92 -21.89 -5.11
N ASP A 265 7.89 -21.34 -6.32
CA ASP A 265 8.96 -21.53 -7.31
C ASP A 265 10.32 -21.06 -6.82
N MET A 266 10.35 -19.95 -6.08
CA MET A 266 11.58 -19.43 -5.48
C MET A 266 12.05 -20.27 -4.29
N LEU A 267 11.13 -20.80 -3.47
CA LEU A 267 11.45 -21.70 -2.35
C LEU A 267 12.05 -23.04 -2.80
N ASN A 268 11.82 -23.42 -4.06
CA ASN A 268 12.44 -24.61 -4.66
C ASN A 268 13.89 -24.36 -5.12
N LYS A 269 14.38 -23.12 -5.06
CA LYS A 269 15.75 -22.72 -5.43
C LYS A 269 16.57 -22.44 -4.17
N GLU A 270 17.89 -22.61 -4.24
CA GLU A 270 18.81 -22.42 -3.11
C GLU A 270 19.15 -20.92 -2.90
N LYS A 271 18.14 -20.04 -2.73
CA LYS A 271 18.35 -18.63 -2.42
C LYS A 271 17.65 -18.24 -1.12
N LYS A 272 18.36 -17.54 -0.25
CA LYS A 272 17.77 -16.99 0.98
C LYS A 272 16.91 -15.79 0.65
N LEU A 273 15.61 -15.87 0.95
CA LEU A 273 14.60 -14.91 0.57
C LEU A 273 14.12 -14.10 1.76
N PHE A 274 14.05 -12.79 1.61
CA PHE A 274 13.26 -11.90 2.44
C PHE A 274 12.16 -11.30 1.58
N ILE A 275 10.91 -11.64 1.89
CA ILE A 275 9.73 -11.35 1.05
C ILE A 275 8.92 -10.29 1.77
N VAL A 276 8.79 -9.11 1.16
CA VAL A 276 8.05 -7.97 1.71
C VAL A 276 6.84 -7.70 0.84
N VAL A 277 5.67 -7.98 1.39
CA VAL A 277 4.36 -7.86 0.71
C VAL A 277 3.39 -7.20 1.68
N GLY A 278 2.42 -6.45 1.20
CA GLY A 278 1.41 -5.79 2.03
C GLY A 278 0.77 -6.76 3.01
N ALA A 279 0.67 -6.38 4.29
CA ALA A 279 0.23 -7.25 5.37
C ALA A 279 -1.17 -7.86 5.14
N GLY A 280 -2.00 -7.21 4.33
CA GLY A 280 -3.31 -7.72 3.91
C GLY A 280 -3.23 -9.06 3.17
N HIS A 281 -2.19 -9.28 2.36
CA HIS A 281 -1.99 -10.52 1.60
C HIS A 281 -1.68 -11.74 2.47
N PHE A 282 -1.31 -11.51 3.73
CA PHE A 282 -1.05 -12.57 4.71
C PHE A 282 -2.23 -12.83 5.66
N SER A 283 -3.38 -12.20 5.41
CA SER A 283 -4.53 -12.23 6.30
C SER A 283 -5.73 -12.91 5.65
N GLY A 284 -6.43 -13.75 6.42
CA GLY A 284 -7.70 -14.35 5.99
C GLY A 284 -7.57 -15.68 5.22
N PRO A 285 -8.71 -16.25 4.81
CA PRO A 285 -8.79 -17.63 4.30
C PRO A 285 -8.24 -17.83 2.89
N ASN A 286 -8.00 -16.75 2.13
CA ASN A 286 -7.40 -16.80 0.79
C ASN A 286 -6.05 -16.11 0.79
N SER A 287 -5.38 -16.05 1.95
CA SER A 287 -4.08 -15.42 2.08
C SER A 287 -2.96 -16.26 1.44
N ILE A 288 -1.85 -15.61 1.17
CA ILE A 288 -0.62 -16.28 0.72
C ILE A 288 -0.22 -17.35 1.75
N LEU A 289 -0.34 -17.09 3.06
CA LEU A 289 0.03 -18.06 4.10
C LEU A 289 -0.86 -19.31 4.04
N ASP A 290 -2.17 -19.14 3.96
CA ASP A 290 -3.14 -20.23 3.82
C ASP A 290 -2.85 -21.08 2.55
N MET A 291 -2.51 -20.43 1.44
CA MET A 291 -2.16 -21.12 0.20
C MET A 291 -0.83 -21.89 0.30
N LEU A 292 0.17 -21.36 1.00
CA LEU A 292 1.44 -22.03 1.25
C LEU A 292 1.26 -23.25 2.14
N GLU A 293 0.45 -23.15 3.22
CA GLU A 293 0.12 -24.27 4.10
C GLU A 293 -0.62 -25.38 3.35
N LYS A 294 -1.59 -25.03 2.48
CA LYS A 294 -2.31 -26.00 1.62
C LYS A 294 -1.40 -26.74 0.64
N GLN A 295 -0.24 -26.15 0.30
CA GLN A 295 0.79 -26.81 -0.50
C GLN A 295 1.80 -27.63 0.33
N GLY A 296 1.55 -27.79 1.64
CA GLY A 296 2.36 -28.60 2.54
C GLY A 296 3.58 -27.91 3.10
N LEU A 297 3.72 -26.59 2.91
CA LEU A 297 4.81 -25.81 3.49
C LEU A 297 4.53 -25.53 4.97
N GLN A 298 5.61 -25.53 5.77
CA GLN A 298 5.51 -25.17 7.18
C GLN A 298 5.55 -23.64 7.31
N VAL A 299 4.48 -23.07 7.87
CA VAL A 299 4.35 -21.63 8.11
C VAL A 299 4.33 -21.38 9.62
N ARG A 300 5.18 -20.50 10.12
CA ARG A 300 5.28 -20.17 11.55
C ARG A 300 5.47 -18.68 11.75
N GLN A 301 4.56 -18.03 12.48
CA GLN A 301 4.75 -16.62 12.85
C GLN A 301 5.96 -16.47 13.79
N ILE A 302 6.80 -15.49 13.52
CA ILE A 302 7.89 -15.02 14.38
C ILE A 302 7.31 -13.89 15.26
N LYS A 303 7.42 -14.06 16.58
CA LYS A 303 6.93 -13.10 17.59
C LYS A 303 8.06 -12.34 18.22
#